data_628a193ba429cc425f5581a960e1dd0b
#
_entry.id   628a193ba429cc425f5581a960e1dd0b
#
_cell.length_a   1.000
_cell.length_b   1.000
_cell.length_c   1.000
_cell.angle_alpha   90.00
_cell.angle_beta   90.00
_cell.angle_gamma   90.00
#
_symmetry.space_group_name_H-M   'P 1'
#
loop_
_entity.id
_entity.type
_entity.pdbx_description
1 polymer ?
#
loop_
_entity_poly.entity_id
_entity_poly.type
_entity_poly.pdbx_seq_one_letter_code
_entity_poly.pdbx_strand_id
1 'polypeptide(L)'
;VQLPESQARIKSFNKWIPNILTDHHEMGTNATFFFQPGIPSRTHPLTPELNQKLTKEIAKFHVESLDEIGSLYYSEESFDDFYYGKGSTFPDINGSIGILFEQASSRGHIQESDNGILTFPFTIKNQLTTGLSTLKAAVNLRSEILGYQKRFYKEAAKEASESKKEAIIFGNTKDRYRTNKLAEILIRHEIDIYSLDNDVKHKNKIYKKGYAY
;
A
#
# COMPACT_ATOMS: atom_id res chain seq x y z
N VAL A 1 7.14 -6.50 -8.83
CA VAL A 1 7.03 -7.75 -8.05
C VAL A 1 7.92 -8.83 -8.67
N GLN A 2 9.24 -8.64 -8.59
CA GLN A 2 10.22 -9.58 -9.16
C GLN A 2 10.99 -10.33 -8.06
N LEU A 3 11.28 -9.66 -6.92
CA LEU A 3 12.01 -10.26 -5.81
C LEU A 3 11.16 -11.33 -5.11
N PRO A 4 11.75 -12.42 -4.62
CA PRO A 4 11.04 -13.48 -3.90
C PRO A 4 10.21 -12.96 -2.72
N GLU A 5 10.78 -12.00 -1.96
CA GLU A 5 10.11 -11.36 -0.82
C GLU A 5 8.85 -10.61 -1.26
N SER A 6 8.93 -9.84 -2.36
CA SER A 6 7.78 -9.12 -2.90
C SER A 6 6.70 -10.08 -3.41
N GLN A 7 7.08 -11.19 -4.02
CA GLN A 7 6.15 -12.24 -4.47
C GLN A 7 5.44 -12.88 -3.26
N ALA A 8 6.18 -13.20 -2.20
CA ALA A 8 5.63 -13.76 -0.98
C ALA A 8 4.65 -12.79 -0.29
N ARG A 9 5.00 -11.48 -0.22
CA ARG A 9 4.13 -10.43 0.34
C ARG A 9 2.83 -10.30 -0.44
N ILE A 10 2.87 -10.21 -1.78
CA ILE A 10 1.67 -10.12 -2.61
C ILE A 10 0.79 -11.37 -2.43
N LYS A 11 1.37 -12.56 -2.47
CA LYS A 11 0.63 -13.80 -2.22
C LYS A 11 -0.04 -13.82 -0.85
N SER A 12 0.64 -13.35 0.18
CA SER A 12 0.09 -13.24 1.54
C SER A 12 -1.02 -12.19 1.61
N PHE A 13 -0.80 -11.02 1.00
CA PHE A 13 -1.80 -9.96 0.94
C PHE A 13 -3.07 -10.43 0.24
N ASN A 14 -2.96 -11.03 -0.96
CA ASN A 14 -4.11 -11.52 -1.72
C ASN A 14 -4.90 -12.60 -0.96
N LYS A 15 -4.19 -13.46 -0.23
CA LYS A 15 -4.83 -14.50 0.60
C LYS A 15 -5.68 -13.92 1.73
N TRP A 16 -5.21 -12.85 2.38
CA TRP A 16 -5.84 -12.32 3.60
C TRP A 16 -6.68 -11.08 3.35
N ILE A 17 -6.29 -10.24 2.38
CA ILE A 17 -6.88 -8.92 2.11
C ILE A 17 -7.16 -8.19 3.43
N PRO A 18 -6.10 -7.85 4.21
CA PRO A 18 -6.27 -7.28 5.53
C PRO A 18 -6.97 -5.92 5.43
N ASN A 19 -7.78 -5.57 6.43
CA ASN A 19 -8.44 -4.26 6.46
C ASN A 19 -7.43 -3.12 6.68
N ILE A 20 -6.39 -3.37 7.48
CA ILE A 20 -5.27 -2.46 7.73
C ILE A 20 -3.98 -3.24 7.57
N LEU A 21 -2.98 -2.62 6.94
CA LEU A 21 -1.62 -3.13 6.85
C LEU A 21 -0.66 -2.03 7.30
N THR A 22 0.22 -2.34 8.26
CA THR A 22 1.28 -1.43 8.69
C THR A 22 2.61 -1.84 8.10
N ASP A 23 3.36 -0.87 7.61
CA ASP A 23 4.70 -1.03 7.03
C ASP A 23 5.69 -0.26 7.91
N HIS A 24 6.51 -1.00 8.67
CA HIS A 24 7.40 -0.44 9.69
C HIS A 24 8.79 -0.27 9.15
N HIS A 25 9.25 0.98 9.09
CA HIS A 25 10.54 1.40 8.55
C HIS A 25 11.36 2.23 9.53
N GLU A 26 12.61 2.49 9.14
CA GLU A 26 13.51 3.41 9.80
C GLU A 26 13.98 4.49 8.83
N MET A 27 14.14 5.71 9.33
CA MET A 27 14.65 6.87 8.61
C MET A 27 15.93 7.42 9.26
N GLY A 28 16.39 8.61 8.85
CA GLY A 28 17.61 9.22 9.38
C GLY A 28 17.52 9.48 10.89
N THR A 29 18.65 9.34 11.59
CA THR A 29 18.77 9.47 13.07
C THR A 29 18.30 10.84 13.59
N ASN A 30 18.51 11.93 12.82
CA ASN A 30 18.10 13.30 13.21
C ASN A 30 16.62 13.61 12.94
N ALA A 31 15.85 12.61 12.55
CA ALA A 31 14.39 12.70 12.49
C ALA A 31 13.74 12.32 13.82
N THR A 32 12.41 12.17 13.82
CA THR A 32 11.65 11.74 15.01
C THR A 32 10.88 10.45 14.70
N PHE A 33 9.58 10.50 14.68
CA PHE A 33 8.71 9.41 14.24
C PHE A 33 7.69 9.95 13.26
N PHE A 34 7.50 9.25 12.15
CA PHE A 34 6.46 9.57 11.17
C PHE A 34 5.40 8.48 11.13
N PHE A 35 4.15 8.88 10.92
CA PHE A 35 3.06 7.99 10.55
C PHE A 35 2.12 8.68 9.54
N GLN A 36 1.52 7.88 8.67
CA GLN A 36 0.53 8.41 7.72
C GLN A 36 -0.73 8.94 8.43
N PRO A 37 -1.45 9.93 7.81
CA PRO A 37 -1.38 10.28 6.40
C PRO A 37 -0.11 11.03 6.01
N GLY A 38 0.31 10.85 4.74
CA GLY A 38 1.38 11.61 4.12
C GLY A 38 0.91 12.99 3.63
N ILE A 39 1.74 13.64 2.79
CA ILE A 39 1.41 14.95 2.20
C ILE A 39 0.13 14.82 1.36
N PRO A 40 -0.96 15.56 1.66
CA PRO A 40 -2.25 15.40 0.99
C PRO A 40 -2.19 15.58 -0.54
N SER A 41 -1.37 16.52 -1.03
CA SER A 41 -1.19 16.75 -2.48
C SER A 41 -0.39 15.66 -3.20
N ARG A 42 0.17 14.69 -2.47
CA ARG A 42 0.94 13.57 -2.97
C ARG A 42 0.27 12.22 -2.70
N THR A 43 -1.06 12.21 -2.63
CA THR A 43 -1.85 10.98 -2.58
C THR A 43 -2.14 10.49 -4.00
N HIS A 44 -2.13 9.16 -4.20
CA HIS A 44 -2.43 8.60 -5.52
C HIS A 44 -3.89 8.88 -5.90
N PRO A 45 -4.16 9.34 -7.14
CA PRO A 45 -5.51 9.76 -7.55
C PRO A 45 -6.55 8.62 -7.58
N LEU A 46 -6.14 7.36 -7.57
CA LEU A 46 -7.02 6.20 -7.44
C LEU A 46 -7.30 5.80 -5.99
N THR A 47 -6.61 6.38 -5.01
CA THR A 47 -6.90 6.15 -3.60
C THR A 47 -8.24 6.80 -3.25
N PRO A 48 -9.24 6.05 -2.76
CA PRO A 48 -10.53 6.63 -2.39
C PRO A 48 -10.40 7.69 -1.29
N GLU A 49 -11.16 8.78 -1.40
CA GLU A 49 -11.16 9.84 -0.38
C GLU A 49 -11.47 9.31 1.04
N LEU A 50 -12.36 8.31 1.14
CA LEU A 50 -12.70 7.68 2.41
C LEU A 50 -11.53 6.91 3.02
N ASN A 51 -10.61 6.35 2.20
CA ASN A 51 -9.38 5.74 2.70
C ASN A 51 -8.58 6.77 3.50
N GLN A 52 -8.30 7.93 2.91
CA GLN A 52 -7.51 8.99 3.55
C GLN A 52 -8.20 9.56 4.81
N LYS A 53 -9.53 9.65 4.80
CA LYS A 53 -10.30 10.04 6.00
C LYS A 53 -10.14 9.02 7.13
N LEU A 54 -10.21 7.73 6.82
CA LEU A 54 -10.04 6.67 7.83
C LEU A 54 -8.59 6.60 8.31
N THR A 55 -7.61 6.77 7.43
CA THR A 55 -6.20 6.88 7.81
C THR A 55 -5.99 8.02 8.82
N LYS A 56 -6.62 9.16 8.59
CA LYS A 56 -6.57 10.31 9.53
C LYS A 56 -7.27 10.02 10.86
N GLU A 57 -8.38 9.30 10.87
CA GLU A 57 -9.04 8.87 12.12
C GLU A 57 -8.16 7.86 12.90
N ILE A 58 -7.51 6.92 12.20
CA ILE A 58 -6.57 5.97 12.82
C ILE A 58 -5.36 6.72 13.41
N ALA A 59 -4.86 7.74 12.71
CA ALA A 59 -3.72 8.56 13.16
C ALA A 59 -3.95 9.22 14.53
N LYS A 60 -5.20 9.55 14.91
CA LYS A 60 -5.51 10.10 16.24
C LYS A 60 -5.12 9.14 17.37
N PHE A 61 -5.25 7.84 17.16
CA PHE A 61 -4.82 6.83 18.13
C PHE A 61 -3.31 6.74 18.24
N HIS A 62 -2.58 7.00 17.15
CA HIS A 62 -1.11 7.08 17.17
C HIS A 62 -0.66 8.31 17.94
N VAL A 63 -1.29 9.47 17.68
CA VAL A 63 -1.06 10.73 18.43
C VAL A 63 -1.21 10.50 19.93
N GLU A 64 -2.38 10.03 20.38
CA GLU A 64 -2.64 9.77 21.79
C GLU A 64 -1.57 8.87 22.43
N SER A 65 -1.21 7.79 21.73
CA SER A 65 -0.28 6.79 22.28
C SER A 65 1.17 7.26 22.29
N LEU A 66 1.60 8.07 21.32
CA LEU A 66 2.95 8.65 21.27
C LEU A 66 3.09 9.82 22.26
N ASP A 67 2.06 10.64 22.42
CA ASP A 67 2.01 11.69 23.45
C ASP A 67 2.12 11.09 24.87
N GLU A 68 1.44 9.97 25.13
CA GLU A 68 1.48 9.27 26.42
C GLU A 68 2.90 8.80 26.79
N ILE A 69 3.71 8.43 25.81
CA ILE A 69 5.10 8.01 26.04
C ILE A 69 6.13 9.13 25.86
N GLY A 70 5.69 10.36 25.52
CA GLY A 70 6.54 11.52 25.31
C GLY A 70 7.42 11.44 24.06
N SER A 71 6.99 10.75 23.02
CA SER A 71 7.72 10.64 21.75
C SER A 71 7.39 11.78 20.81
N LEU A 72 8.40 12.39 20.18
CA LEU A 72 8.23 13.37 19.13
C LEU A 72 7.84 12.66 17.82
N TYR A 73 6.89 13.25 17.09
CA TYR A 73 6.41 12.71 15.81
C TYR A 73 5.92 13.82 14.88
N TYR A 74 5.65 13.43 13.62
CA TYR A 74 4.99 14.27 12.63
C TYR A 74 4.17 13.42 11.64
N SER A 75 3.24 14.05 10.95
CA SER A 75 2.47 13.47 9.85
C SER A 75 2.08 14.55 8.83
N GLU A 76 1.48 14.19 7.72
CA GLU A 76 1.05 15.08 6.64
C GLU A 76 2.21 15.89 5.99
N GLU A 77 3.45 15.49 6.22
CA GLU A 77 4.65 16.09 5.61
C GLU A 77 5.72 15.05 5.28
N SER A 78 6.74 15.43 4.52
CA SER A 78 7.90 14.63 4.08
C SER A 78 7.57 13.43 3.19
N PHE A 79 6.69 12.55 3.62
CA PHE A 79 6.35 11.31 2.93
C PHE A 79 5.09 11.44 2.08
N ASP A 80 5.09 10.77 0.93
CA ASP A 80 3.96 10.67 0.02
C ASP A 80 3.15 9.38 0.23
N ASP A 81 1.95 9.38 -0.33
CA ASP A 81 1.11 8.20 -0.46
C ASP A 81 0.68 8.00 -1.93
N PHE A 82 1.67 8.05 -2.83
CA PHE A 82 1.45 8.10 -4.27
C PHE A 82 1.79 6.80 -4.98
N TYR A 83 3.00 6.26 -4.78
CA TYR A 83 3.47 5.10 -5.51
C TYR A 83 2.99 3.80 -4.88
N TYR A 84 1.98 3.18 -5.46
CA TYR A 84 1.39 1.92 -4.96
C TYR A 84 2.29 0.67 -5.11
N GLY A 85 3.52 0.81 -5.54
CA GLY A 85 4.57 -0.21 -5.39
C GLY A 85 5.18 -0.28 -3.99
N LYS A 86 4.85 0.67 -3.10
CA LYS A 86 5.21 0.64 -1.68
C LYS A 86 4.27 -0.25 -0.87
N GLY A 87 4.80 -0.87 0.21
CA GLY A 87 4.01 -1.69 1.13
C GLY A 87 2.85 -0.95 1.78
N SER A 88 3.06 0.35 2.08
CA SER A 88 2.05 1.21 2.70
C SER A 88 0.97 1.73 1.74
N THR A 89 1.28 1.95 0.45
CA THR A 89 0.32 2.50 -0.52
C THR A 89 -0.39 1.41 -1.32
N PHE A 90 0.22 0.23 -1.49
CA PHE A 90 -0.40 -0.89 -2.20
C PHE A 90 -1.77 -1.32 -1.62
N PRO A 91 -1.95 -1.39 -0.28
CA PRO A 91 -3.25 -1.71 0.30
C PRO A 91 -4.36 -0.74 -0.09
N ASP A 92 -4.06 0.55 -0.24
CA ASP A 92 -5.05 1.61 -0.46
C ASP A 92 -5.79 1.48 -1.79
N ILE A 93 -5.12 0.96 -2.83
CA ILE A 93 -5.76 0.67 -4.12
C ILE A 93 -6.38 -0.73 -4.18
N ASN A 94 -6.36 -1.47 -3.08
CA ASN A 94 -6.92 -2.82 -2.94
C ASN A 94 -7.97 -2.91 -1.83
N GLY A 95 -8.61 -1.80 -1.46
CA GLY A 95 -9.69 -1.77 -0.49
C GLY A 95 -9.27 -1.97 0.96
N SER A 96 -7.99 -1.84 1.25
CA SER A 96 -7.40 -1.84 2.58
C SER A 96 -6.93 -0.44 2.97
N ILE A 97 -6.40 -0.26 4.17
CA ILE A 97 -5.75 0.97 4.62
C ILE A 97 -4.30 0.63 4.90
N GLY A 98 -3.38 1.22 4.14
CA GLY A 98 -1.95 1.10 4.35
C GLY A 98 -1.42 2.21 5.25
N ILE A 99 -0.52 1.89 6.17
CA ILE A 99 0.07 2.86 7.09
C ILE A 99 1.58 2.68 7.13
N LEU A 100 2.31 3.71 6.72
CA LEU A 100 3.75 3.78 6.89
C LEU A 100 4.07 4.31 8.28
N PHE A 101 4.95 3.61 8.98
CA PHE A 101 5.66 4.10 10.14
C PHE A 101 7.15 4.24 9.82
N GLU A 102 7.73 5.40 10.14
CA GLU A 102 9.15 5.66 9.97
C GLU A 102 9.74 6.12 11.31
N GLN A 103 10.61 5.30 11.87
CA GLN A 103 11.30 5.59 13.12
C GLN A 103 12.68 6.18 12.85
N ALA A 104 13.05 7.26 13.53
CA ALA A 104 14.45 7.69 13.57
C ALA A 104 15.36 6.55 14.02
N SER A 105 16.37 6.18 13.20
CA SER A 105 17.19 5.00 13.47
C SER A 105 18.21 5.22 14.59
N SER A 106 18.21 4.35 15.59
CA SER A 106 19.25 4.28 16.61
C SER A 106 20.52 3.56 16.15
N ARG A 107 20.52 3.04 14.91
CA ARG A 107 21.63 2.31 14.27
C ARG A 107 22.25 1.23 15.18
N GLY A 108 21.40 0.48 15.84
CA GLY A 108 21.77 -0.61 16.71
C GLY A 108 21.55 -0.29 18.19
N HIS A 109 22.43 0.42 18.86
CA HIS A 109 22.32 0.59 20.31
C HIS A 109 21.93 2.00 20.76
N ILE A 110 22.71 3.01 20.33
CA ILE A 110 22.59 4.39 20.80
C ILE A 110 23.17 5.33 19.75
N GLN A 111 22.49 6.45 19.53
CA GLN A 111 22.94 7.53 18.65
C GLN A 111 22.72 8.88 19.32
N GLU A 112 23.65 9.80 19.12
CA GLU A 112 23.39 11.22 19.32
C GLU A 112 22.59 11.75 18.14
N SER A 113 21.55 12.54 18.42
CA SER A 113 20.73 13.20 17.42
C SER A 113 20.43 14.64 17.83
N ASP A 114 19.92 15.42 16.87
CA ASP A 114 19.48 16.80 17.14
C ASP A 114 18.37 16.88 18.20
N ASN A 115 17.67 15.75 18.41
CA ASN A 115 16.60 15.60 19.42
C ASN A 115 17.08 14.95 20.74
N GLY A 116 18.40 14.83 20.96
CA GLY A 116 18.99 14.18 22.12
C GLY A 116 19.43 12.75 21.86
N ILE A 117 19.67 12.01 22.90
CA ILE A 117 20.16 10.61 22.83
C ILE A 117 19.03 9.68 22.42
N LEU A 118 19.21 9.01 21.28
CA LEU A 118 18.29 8.02 20.75
C LEU A 118 18.80 6.60 21.05
N THR A 119 18.03 5.82 21.82
CA THR A 119 18.40 4.46 22.21
C THR A 119 17.57 3.41 21.45
N PHE A 120 18.12 2.24 21.23
CA PHE A 120 17.41 1.12 20.61
C PHE A 120 16.14 0.67 21.38
N PRO A 121 16.15 0.56 22.71
CA PRO A 121 14.93 0.27 23.46
C PRO A 121 13.81 1.30 23.25
N PHE A 122 14.15 2.59 23.09
CA PHE A 122 13.17 3.62 22.81
C PHE A 122 12.58 3.49 21.39
N THR A 123 13.40 3.17 20.39
CA THR A 123 12.90 2.94 19.02
C THR A 123 12.00 1.71 18.94
N ILE A 124 12.31 0.64 19.67
CA ILE A 124 11.42 -0.53 19.80
C ILE A 124 10.11 -0.13 20.47
N LYS A 125 10.17 0.65 21.56
CA LYS A 125 8.98 1.12 22.26
C LYS A 125 8.04 1.91 21.35
N ASN A 126 8.56 2.83 20.53
CA ASN A 126 7.77 3.60 19.57
C ASN A 126 7.06 2.70 18.56
N GLN A 127 7.80 1.80 17.91
CA GLN A 127 7.25 0.86 16.93
C GLN A 127 6.18 -0.06 17.52
N LEU A 128 6.41 -0.59 18.73
CA LEU A 128 5.42 -1.40 19.43
C LEU A 128 4.18 -0.59 19.81
N THR A 129 4.36 0.63 20.34
CA THR A 129 3.28 1.53 20.74
C THR A 129 2.35 1.85 19.57
N THR A 130 2.91 2.18 18.41
CA THR A 130 2.13 2.47 17.21
C THR A 130 1.46 1.22 16.62
N GLY A 131 2.12 0.07 16.68
CA GLY A 131 1.49 -1.22 16.35
C GLY A 131 0.26 -1.51 17.22
N LEU A 132 0.38 -1.33 18.54
CA LEU A 132 -0.73 -1.53 19.49
C LEU A 132 -1.84 -0.48 19.31
N SER A 133 -1.48 0.78 19.04
CA SER A 133 -2.46 1.84 18.78
C SER A 133 -3.25 1.59 17.48
N THR A 134 -2.63 0.97 16.48
CA THR A 134 -3.34 0.51 15.27
C THR A 134 -4.41 -0.53 15.62
N LEU A 135 -4.10 -1.49 16.50
CA LEU A 135 -5.09 -2.48 16.95
C LEU A 135 -6.22 -1.80 17.75
N LYS A 136 -5.90 -0.84 18.63
CA LYS A 136 -6.89 -0.02 19.34
C LYS A 136 -7.82 0.72 18.37
N ALA A 137 -7.26 1.36 17.35
CA ALA A 137 -8.01 2.03 16.30
C ALA A 137 -8.91 1.04 15.53
N ALA A 138 -8.39 -0.12 15.14
CA ALA A 138 -9.14 -1.15 14.43
C ALA A 138 -10.37 -1.66 15.21
N VAL A 139 -10.27 -1.78 16.53
CA VAL A 139 -11.41 -2.14 17.39
C VAL A 139 -12.42 -1.02 17.45
N ASN A 140 -12.00 0.23 17.64
CA ASN A 140 -12.88 1.38 17.80
C ASN A 140 -13.58 1.79 16.49
N LEU A 141 -12.89 1.68 15.36
CA LEU A 141 -13.38 2.03 14.02
C LEU A 141 -13.82 0.80 13.21
N ARG A 142 -14.11 -0.31 13.89
CA ARG A 142 -14.39 -1.61 13.24
C ARG A 142 -15.48 -1.53 12.18
N SER A 143 -16.59 -0.90 12.49
CA SER A 143 -17.74 -0.80 11.58
C SER A 143 -17.42 0.00 10.32
N GLU A 144 -16.70 1.09 10.48
CA GLU A 144 -16.29 2.00 9.41
C GLU A 144 -15.28 1.33 8.47
N ILE A 145 -14.28 0.66 9.04
CA ILE A 145 -13.21 -0.02 8.29
C ILE A 145 -13.76 -1.22 7.50
N LEU A 146 -14.57 -2.07 8.14
CA LEU A 146 -15.24 -3.18 7.46
C LEU A 146 -16.23 -2.67 6.39
N GLY A 147 -16.97 -1.61 6.69
CA GLY A 147 -17.88 -0.95 5.76
C GLY A 147 -17.15 -0.36 4.56
N TYR A 148 -15.97 0.24 4.77
CA TYR A 148 -15.11 0.76 3.70
C TYR A 148 -14.70 -0.35 2.73
N GLN A 149 -14.09 -1.42 3.20
CA GLN A 149 -13.64 -2.52 2.36
C GLN A 149 -14.78 -3.16 1.57
N LYS A 150 -15.94 -3.41 2.24
CA LYS A 150 -17.13 -3.93 1.57
C LYS A 150 -17.62 -3.00 0.45
N ARG A 151 -17.64 -1.68 0.68
CA ARG A 151 -18.04 -0.71 -0.35
C ARG A 151 -17.06 -0.67 -1.51
N PHE A 152 -15.76 -0.68 -1.24
CA PHE A 152 -14.71 -0.68 -2.25
C PHE A 152 -14.94 -1.77 -3.30
N TYR A 153 -15.09 -3.02 -2.89
CA TYR A 153 -15.30 -4.13 -3.82
C TYR A 153 -16.67 -4.09 -4.49
N LYS A 154 -17.70 -3.63 -3.79
CA LYS A 154 -19.05 -3.48 -4.39
C LYS A 154 -19.04 -2.40 -5.48
N GLU A 155 -18.40 -1.29 -5.24
CA GLU A 155 -18.26 -0.19 -6.22
C GLU A 155 -17.40 -0.60 -7.40
N ALA A 156 -16.27 -1.26 -7.17
CA ALA A 156 -15.42 -1.81 -8.23
C ALA A 156 -16.18 -2.79 -9.14
N ALA A 157 -16.97 -3.70 -8.57
CA ALA A 157 -17.79 -4.62 -9.34
C ALA A 157 -18.88 -3.89 -10.15
N LYS A 158 -19.48 -2.83 -9.58
CA LYS A 158 -20.47 -1.99 -10.27
C LYS A 158 -19.81 -1.26 -11.44
N GLU A 159 -18.69 -0.57 -11.21
CA GLU A 159 -17.94 0.12 -12.27
C GLU A 159 -17.54 -0.83 -13.41
N ALA A 160 -17.09 -2.03 -13.08
CA ALA A 160 -16.77 -3.05 -14.07
C ALA A 160 -17.99 -3.42 -14.91
N SER A 161 -19.16 -3.62 -14.30
CA SER A 161 -20.40 -3.98 -15.01
C SER A 161 -20.95 -2.85 -15.90
N GLU A 162 -20.69 -1.59 -15.55
CA GLU A 162 -21.10 -0.41 -16.32
C GLU A 162 -20.05 0.01 -17.37
N SER A 163 -18.86 -0.59 -17.33
CA SER A 163 -17.76 -0.26 -18.23
C SER A 163 -18.03 -0.74 -19.67
N LYS A 164 -17.73 0.13 -20.64
CA LYS A 164 -17.71 -0.25 -22.05
C LYS A 164 -16.46 -1.03 -22.46
N LYS A 165 -15.48 -1.17 -21.55
CA LYS A 165 -14.25 -1.95 -21.77
C LYS A 165 -14.47 -3.35 -21.24
N GLU A 166 -14.59 -4.32 -22.14
CA GLU A 166 -14.76 -5.74 -21.79
C GLU A 166 -13.42 -6.42 -21.51
N ALA A 167 -12.36 -5.99 -22.20
CA ALA A 167 -11.02 -6.55 -22.05
C ALA A 167 -9.93 -5.54 -22.43
N ILE A 168 -8.72 -5.79 -21.98
CA ILE A 168 -7.50 -5.07 -22.36
C ILE A 168 -6.57 -6.08 -23.06
N ILE A 169 -6.28 -5.86 -24.34
CA ILE A 169 -5.34 -6.70 -25.10
C ILE A 169 -3.96 -6.05 -25.10
N PHE A 170 -2.95 -6.79 -24.69
CA PHE A 170 -1.56 -6.35 -24.76
C PHE A 170 -0.66 -7.40 -25.39
N GLY A 171 0.39 -6.96 -26.05
CA GLY A 171 1.37 -7.86 -26.66
C GLY A 171 2.30 -7.16 -27.63
N ASN A 172 3.42 -7.84 -27.94
CA ASN A 172 4.45 -7.34 -28.84
C ASN A 172 5.12 -8.52 -29.55
N THR A 173 5.04 -8.58 -30.88
CA THR A 173 5.67 -9.63 -31.68
C THR A 173 7.20 -9.56 -31.69
N LYS A 174 7.76 -8.37 -31.40
CA LYS A 174 9.22 -8.16 -31.33
C LYS A 174 9.80 -8.46 -29.96
N ASP A 175 8.99 -8.50 -28.91
CA ASP A 175 9.45 -8.73 -27.55
C ASP A 175 8.43 -9.56 -26.75
N ARG A 176 8.42 -10.85 -27.06
CA ARG A 176 7.58 -11.82 -26.36
C ARG A 176 7.96 -11.96 -24.88
N TYR A 177 9.26 -11.82 -24.59
CA TYR A 177 9.74 -11.96 -23.20
C TYR A 177 9.10 -10.91 -22.26
N ARG A 178 9.11 -9.63 -22.65
CA ARG A 178 8.46 -8.57 -21.86
C ARG A 178 6.95 -8.74 -21.77
N THR A 179 6.32 -9.20 -22.85
CA THR A 179 4.89 -9.52 -22.84
C THR A 179 4.56 -10.58 -21.80
N ASN A 180 5.32 -11.67 -21.77
CA ASN A 180 5.15 -12.75 -20.80
C ASN A 180 5.44 -12.26 -19.36
N LYS A 181 6.48 -11.44 -19.17
CA LYS A 181 6.79 -10.87 -17.85
C LYS A 181 5.68 -9.98 -17.31
N LEU A 182 5.02 -9.19 -18.17
CA LEU A 182 3.84 -8.42 -17.76
C LEU A 182 2.68 -9.35 -17.38
N ALA A 183 2.40 -10.39 -18.19
CA ALA A 183 1.38 -11.37 -17.86
C ALA A 183 1.65 -12.07 -16.50
N GLU A 184 2.90 -12.48 -16.24
CA GLU A 184 3.28 -13.07 -14.95
C GLU A 184 3.04 -12.11 -13.76
N ILE A 185 3.31 -10.81 -13.93
CA ILE A 185 3.06 -9.80 -12.89
C ILE A 185 1.55 -9.68 -12.64
N LEU A 186 0.75 -9.57 -13.68
CA LEU A 186 -0.71 -9.45 -13.57
C LEU A 186 -1.33 -10.70 -12.89
N ILE A 187 -0.87 -11.90 -13.26
CA ILE A 187 -1.30 -13.14 -12.61
C ILE A 187 -0.97 -13.16 -11.11
N ARG A 188 0.19 -12.64 -10.72
CA ARG A 188 0.55 -12.52 -9.29
C ARG A 188 -0.36 -11.58 -8.51
N HIS A 189 -1.00 -10.64 -9.20
CA HIS A 189 -2.03 -9.75 -8.65
C HIS A 189 -3.45 -10.29 -8.82
N GLU A 190 -3.59 -11.58 -9.16
CA GLU A 190 -4.88 -12.27 -9.36
C GLU A 190 -5.76 -11.63 -10.44
N ILE A 191 -5.12 -11.02 -11.44
CA ILE A 191 -5.79 -10.53 -12.65
C ILE A 191 -5.86 -11.67 -13.67
N ASP A 192 -7.05 -11.97 -14.13
CA ASP A 192 -7.27 -13.03 -15.11
C ASP A 192 -6.61 -12.70 -16.46
N ILE A 193 -5.75 -13.58 -16.93
CA ILE A 193 -5.01 -13.46 -18.17
C ILE A 193 -5.34 -14.64 -19.08
N TYR A 194 -5.76 -14.32 -20.28
CA TYR A 194 -6.13 -15.30 -21.31
C TYR A 194 -5.21 -15.18 -22.52
N SER A 195 -4.77 -16.32 -23.05
CA SER A 195 -4.07 -16.32 -24.33
C SER A 195 -5.06 -16.18 -25.49
N LEU A 196 -4.65 -15.50 -26.56
CA LEU A 196 -5.50 -15.36 -27.75
C LEU A 196 -5.59 -16.69 -28.51
N ASP A 197 -6.80 -17.13 -28.80
CA ASP A 197 -7.06 -18.32 -29.65
C ASP A 197 -6.76 -18.08 -31.12
N ASN A 198 -6.90 -16.83 -31.56
CA ASN A 198 -6.64 -16.37 -32.92
C ASN A 198 -6.02 -14.97 -32.93
N ASP A 199 -5.52 -14.55 -34.09
CA ASP A 199 -5.09 -13.17 -34.29
C ASP A 199 -6.28 -12.21 -34.11
N VAL A 200 -6.10 -11.15 -33.36
CA VAL A 200 -7.13 -10.13 -33.13
C VAL A 200 -6.71 -8.81 -33.76
N LYS A 201 -7.55 -8.27 -34.65
CA LYS A 201 -7.37 -6.93 -35.21
C LYS A 201 -8.21 -5.94 -34.37
N HIS A 202 -7.57 -4.96 -33.79
CA HIS A 202 -8.25 -3.83 -33.13
C HIS A 202 -7.69 -2.51 -33.68
N LYS A 203 -8.56 -1.69 -34.25
CA LYS A 203 -8.16 -0.45 -34.99
C LYS A 203 -7.07 -0.79 -35.99
N ASN A 204 -5.92 -0.14 -35.94
CA ASN A 204 -4.81 -0.32 -36.89
C ASN A 204 -3.73 -1.29 -36.42
N LYS A 205 -3.98 -2.06 -35.32
CA LYS A 205 -3.03 -2.99 -34.77
C LYS A 205 -3.55 -4.43 -34.84
N ILE A 206 -2.65 -5.35 -35.16
CA ILE A 206 -2.93 -6.79 -35.13
C ILE A 206 -2.17 -7.38 -33.95
N TYR A 207 -2.91 -8.01 -33.06
CA TYR A 207 -2.36 -8.77 -31.93
C TYR A 207 -2.30 -10.23 -32.33
N LYS A 208 -1.09 -10.76 -32.39
CA LYS A 208 -0.83 -12.12 -32.87
C LYS A 208 -1.05 -13.16 -31.78
N LYS A 209 -1.70 -14.27 -32.11
CA LYS A 209 -1.77 -15.47 -31.29
C LYS A 209 -0.36 -15.90 -30.85
N GLY A 210 -0.20 -16.22 -29.57
CA GLY A 210 1.09 -16.61 -28.98
C GLY A 210 2.05 -15.44 -28.65
N TYR A 211 1.69 -14.19 -28.98
CA TYR A 211 2.45 -12.97 -28.71
C TYR A 211 1.64 -11.92 -27.93
N ALA A 212 0.40 -12.18 -27.67
CA ALA A 212 -0.50 -11.30 -26.96
C ALA A 212 -1.46 -12.08 -26.05
N TYR A 213 -1.97 -11.37 -25.05
CA TYR A 213 -2.93 -11.85 -24.06
C TYR A 213 -4.12 -10.90 -24.01
#